data_40bb19fc98564c50163a38ccbe4d62a6
#
_entry.id   40bb19fc98564c50163a38ccbe4d62a6
#
_cell.length_a   1.000
_cell.length_b   1.000
_cell.length_c   1.000
_cell.angle_alpha   90.00
_cell.angle_beta   90.00
_cell.angle_gamma   90.00
#
_symmetry.space_group_name_H-M   'P 1'
#
loop_
_entity.id
_entity.type
_entity.pdbx_description
1 polymer ?
#
loop_
_entity_poly.entity_id
_entity_poly.type
_entity_poly.pdbx_seq_one_letter_code
_entity_poly.pdbx_strand_id
1 'polypeptide(L)'
;MYTLGIITSSDKGSKGEREDKSGKIIKEIAEKEDFLVKRYVVIPDEKEELIEEMKYMSDELKVDLVLTTGGTGFSERDITPEATKAVIHKEAPGISEAIRNYSFTITKRAMLSRGTSGIRNKTLIVNMPGSPKACKEILDYLLNDLKHGLDIMKGSAFECARK
;
A
#
# COMPACT_ATOMS: atom_id res chain seq x y z
N MET A 1 -2.05 -16.26 8.90
CA MET A 1 -2.89 -15.03 8.92
C MET A 1 -1.98 -13.82 9.09
N TYR A 2 -2.13 -12.81 8.26
CA TYR A 2 -1.40 -11.54 8.30
C TYR A 2 -2.32 -10.41 8.74
N THR A 3 -1.75 -9.33 9.25
CA THR A 3 -2.51 -8.15 9.66
C THR A 3 -2.28 -7.00 8.69
N LEU A 4 -3.35 -6.27 8.36
CA LEU A 4 -3.36 -5.23 7.33
C LEU A 4 -3.94 -3.92 7.85
N GLY A 5 -3.28 -2.82 7.51
CA GLY A 5 -3.83 -1.48 7.55
C GLY A 5 -4.10 -0.95 6.14
N ILE A 6 -5.20 -0.26 5.95
CA ILE A 6 -5.58 0.36 4.67
C ILE A 6 -5.78 1.86 4.85
N ILE A 7 -5.13 2.65 4.03
CA ILE A 7 -5.26 4.11 4.00
C ILE A 7 -5.70 4.54 2.60
N THR A 8 -6.84 5.16 2.50
CA THR A 8 -7.25 5.88 1.27
C THR A 8 -6.97 7.36 1.45
N SER A 9 -6.08 7.90 0.59
CA SER A 9 -5.77 9.31 0.52
C SER A 9 -6.70 9.96 -0.50
N SER A 10 -7.66 10.76 -0.03
CA SER A 10 -8.67 11.40 -0.88
C SER A 10 -9.35 12.56 -0.17
N ASP A 11 -9.17 13.78 -0.67
CA ASP A 11 -9.87 14.97 -0.16
C ASP A 11 -11.39 14.80 -0.23
N LYS A 12 -11.91 14.35 -1.37
CA LYS A 12 -13.36 14.14 -1.56
C LYS A 12 -13.88 12.96 -0.75
N GLY A 13 -13.11 11.87 -0.70
CA GLY A 13 -13.48 10.69 0.07
C GLY A 13 -13.57 10.98 1.57
N SER A 14 -12.63 11.75 2.11
CA SER A 14 -12.59 12.12 3.52
C SER A 14 -13.76 13.00 3.96
N LYS A 15 -14.35 13.76 3.03
CA LYS A 15 -15.53 14.60 3.25
C LYS A 15 -16.85 13.89 2.98
N GLY A 16 -16.83 12.63 2.56
CA GLY A 16 -18.03 11.90 2.17
C GLY A 16 -18.62 12.30 0.82
N GLU A 17 -17.91 13.11 0.02
CA GLU A 17 -18.35 13.57 -1.31
C GLU A 17 -18.13 12.54 -2.42
N ARG A 18 -17.31 11.52 -2.15
CA ARG A 18 -17.00 10.41 -3.07
C ARG A 18 -16.94 9.11 -2.29
N GLU A 19 -17.55 8.06 -2.84
CA GLU A 19 -17.40 6.72 -2.30
C GLU A 19 -15.97 6.20 -2.51
N ASP A 20 -15.37 5.62 -1.46
CA ASP A 20 -14.09 4.94 -1.54
C ASP A 20 -14.27 3.52 -2.07
N LYS A 21 -14.14 3.36 -3.40
CA LYS A 21 -14.22 2.05 -4.06
C LYS A 21 -12.88 1.31 -4.00
N SER A 22 -11.76 2.02 -4.06
CA SER A 22 -10.43 1.38 -4.06
C SER A 22 -10.07 0.78 -2.72
N GLY A 23 -10.27 1.48 -1.61
CA GLY A 23 -10.06 0.92 -0.27
C GLY A 23 -10.96 -0.28 0.01
N LYS A 24 -12.22 -0.23 -0.44
CA LYS A 24 -13.16 -1.37 -0.30
C LYS A 24 -12.69 -2.60 -1.07
N ILE A 25 -12.25 -2.44 -2.32
CA ILE A 25 -11.77 -3.59 -3.12
C ILE A 25 -10.47 -4.18 -2.55
N ILE A 26 -9.56 -3.33 -2.04
CA ILE A 26 -8.37 -3.80 -1.34
C ILE A 26 -8.75 -4.65 -0.13
N LYS A 27 -9.70 -4.17 0.68
CA LYS A 27 -10.20 -4.90 1.85
C LYS A 27 -10.79 -6.25 1.47
N GLU A 28 -11.70 -6.27 0.50
CA GLU A 28 -12.37 -7.50 0.04
C GLU A 28 -11.40 -8.56 -0.47
N ILE A 29 -10.38 -8.15 -1.24
CA ILE A 29 -9.36 -9.07 -1.77
C ILE A 29 -8.48 -9.57 -0.63
N ALA A 30 -8.01 -8.69 0.23
CA ALA A 30 -7.13 -9.04 1.33
C ALA A 30 -7.78 -10.02 2.31
N GLU A 31 -9.06 -9.81 2.66
CA GLU A 31 -9.80 -10.70 3.56
C GLU A 31 -9.98 -12.11 2.97
N LYS A 32 -10.10 -12.24 1.64
CA LYS A 32 -10.13 -13.55 0.95
C LYS A 32 -8.76 -14.24 0.92
N GLU A 33 -7.69 -13.47 1.08
CA GLU A 33 -6.31 -13.90 0.98
C GLU A 33 -5.60 -14.01 2.35
N ASP A 34 -6.34 -14.32 3.40
CA ASP A 34 -5.85 -14.58 4.77
C ASP A 34 -5.24 -13.34 5.47
N PHE A 35 -5.74 -12.14 5.16
CA PHE A 35 -5.40 -10.93 5.89
C PHE A 35 -6.54 -10.51 6.83
N LEU A 36 -6.17 -10.16 8.05
CA LEU A 36 -7.06 -9.51 9.01
C LEU A 36 -6.87 -7.99 8.93
N VAL A 37 -7.89 -7.29 8.46
CA VAL A 37 -7.87 -5.82 8.41
C VAL A 37 -8.05 -5.25 9.82
N LYS A 38 -6.98 -4.72 10.40
CA LYS A 38 -6.96 -4.10 11.73
C LYS A 38 -7.46 -2.68 11.71
N ARG A 39 -7.24 -1.98 10.62
CA ARG A 39 -7.63 -0.57 10.47
C ARG A 39 -7.82 -0.22 9.01
N TYR A 40 -8.88 0.52 8.72
CA TYR A 40 -9.16 1.08 7.41
C TYR A 40 -9.68 2.50 7.59
N VAL A 41 -9.00 3.46 6.98
CA VAL A 41 -9.33 4.89 7.06
C VAL A 41 -9.33 5.56 5.71
N VAL A 42 -10.15 6.58 5.57
CA VAL A 42 -10.14 7.52 4.44
C VAL A 42 -9.79 8.88 5.01
N ILE A 43 -8.67 9.42 4.59
CA ILE A 43 -8.13 10.69 5.10
C ILE A 43 -7.83 11.66 3.94
N PRO A 44 -7.78 12.98 4.20
CA PRO A 44 -7.46 13.94 3.15
C PRO A 44 -6.03 13.79 2.64
N ASP A 45 -5.77 14.37 1.47
CA ASP A 45 -4.43 14.40 0.85
C ASP A 45 -3.51 15.39 1.61
N GLU A 46 -3.27 15.10 2.89
CA GLU A 46 -2.42 15.87 3.80
C GLU A 46 -1.24 15.03 4.27
N LYS A 47 -0.03 15.53 4.07
CA LYS A 47 1.21 14.80 4.35
C LYS A 47 1.32 14.36 5.80
N GLU A 48 1.03 15.27 6.74
CA GLU A 48 1.15 15.03 8.17
C GLU A 48 0.15 13.97 8.65
N GLU A 49 -1.09 14.01 8.18
CA GLU A 49 -2.10 13.00 8.51
C GLU A 49 -1.73 11.61 7.97
N LEU A 50 -1.20 11.56 6.76
CA LEU A 50 -0.69 10.30 6.18
C LEU A 50 0.49 9.76 7.00
N ILE A 51 1.42 10.61 7.42
CA ILE A 51 2.57 10.23 8.27
C ILE A 51 2.09 9.69 9.61
N GLU A 52 1.20 10.40 10.29
CA GLU A 52 0.67 9.98 11.60
C GLU A 52 -0.04 8.64 11.51
N GLU A 53 -0.88 8.45 10.50
CA GLU A 53 -1.64 7.22 10.31
C GLU A 53 -0.73 6.02 9.98
N MET A 54 0.25 6.19 9.09
CA MET A 54 1.22 5.13 8.78
C MET A 54 2.06 4.75 10.01
N LYS A 55 2.48 5.73 10.81
CA LYS A 55 3.19 5.47 12.07
C LYS A 55 2.31 4.75 13.08
N TYR A 56 1.07 5.17 13.26
CA TYR A 56 0.12 4.53 14.16
C TYR A 56 -0.09 3.05 13.79
N MET A 57 -0.34 2.77 12.51
CA MET A 57 -0.50 1.39 12.04
C MET A 57 0.75 0.54 12.23
N SER A 58 1.94 1.14 12.03
CA SER A 58 3.23 0.42 12.10
C SER A 58 3.76 0.26 13.53
N ASP A 59 3.66 1.30 14.35
CA ASP A 59 4.31 1.34 15.65
C ASP A 59 3.39 0.88 16.78
N GLU A 60 2.11 1.28 16.74
CA GLU A 60 1.12 0.97 17.77
C GLU A 60 0.33 -0.31 17.44
N LEU A 61 -0.31 -0.37 16.27
CA LEU A 61 -1.06 -1.54 15.84
C LEU A 61 -0.16 -2.69 15.38
N LYS A 62 1.07 -2.37 14.99
CA LYS A 62 2.10 -3.34 14.54
C LYS A 62 1.57 -4.28 13.46
N VAL A 63 0.87 -3.71 12.47
CA VAL A 63 0.38 -4.50 11.33
C VAL A 63 1.55 -5.00 10.48
N ASP A 64 1.35 -6.13 9.82
CA ASP A 64 2.37 -6.70 8.93
C ASP A 64 2.52 -5.90 7.62
N LEU A 65 1.39 -5.40 7.11
CA LEU A 65 1.31 -4.68 5.84
C LEU A 65 0.44 -3.43 5.98
N VAL A 66 0.88 -2.33 5.39
CA VAL A 66 0.06 -1.15 5.13
C VAL A 66 -0.05 -0.96 3.63
N LEU A 67 -1.28 -0.93 3.12
CA LEU A 67 -1.57 -0.56 1.74
C LEU A 67 -2.20 0.82 1.71
N THR A 68 -1.60 1.75 1.00
CA THR A 68 -2.21 3.04 0.72
C THR A 68 -2.78 3.05 -0.68
N THR A 69 -3.85 3.77 -0.94
CA THR A 69 -4.40 3.99 -2.27
C THR A 69 -4.73 5.47 -2.47
N GLY A 70 -4.43 6.00 -3.65
CA GLY A 70 -4.58 7.42 -3.97
C GLY A 70 -3.34 8.26 -3.66
N GLY A 71 -3.32 9.48 -4.19
CA GLY A 71 -2.27 10.47 -3.95
C GLY A 71 -0.90 10.14 -4.53
N THR A 72 -0.81 9.33 -5.60
CA THR A 72 0.46 8.88 -6.20
C THR A 72 0.76 9.46 -7.58
N GLY A 73 -0.07 10.36 -8.08
CA GLY A 73 0.09 10.95 -9.41
C GLY A 73 0.85 12.27 -9.41
N PHE A 74 0.54 13.12 -10.40
CA PHE A 74 1.21 14.40 -10.65
C PHE A 74 0.41 15.62 -10.19
N SER A 75 -0.76 15.40 -9.57
CA SER A 75 -1.51 16.54 -9.00
C SER A 75 -0.73 17.20 -7.87
N GLU A 76 -0.96 18.49 -7.66
CA GLU A 76 -0.32 19.25 -6.59
C GLU A 76 -0.59 18.65 -5.21
N ARG A 77 -1.80 18.11 -5.01
CA ARG A 77 -2.23 17.47 -3.76
C ARG A 77 -1.76 16.01 -3.63
N ASP A 78 -1.18 15.41 -4.66
CA ASP A 78 -0.64 14.05 -4.58
C ASP A 78 0.66 14.05 -3.76
N ILE A 79 0.60 13.53 -2.54
CA ILE A 79 1.69 13.61 -1.54
C ILE A 79 1.98 12.27 -0.85
N THR A 80 1.28 11.21 -1.22
CA THR A 80 1.44 9.90 -0.57
C THR A 80 2.86 9.35 -0.64
N PRO A 81 3.58 9.42 -1.78
CA PRO A 81 4.96 8.94 -1.83
C PRO A 81 5.90 9.69 -0.89
N GLU A 82 5.75 11.01 -0.77
CA GLU A 82 6.56 11.85 0.12
C GLU A 82 6.29 11.55 1.59
N ALA A 83 5.02 11.33 1.96
CA ALA A 83 4.63 10.91 3.30
C ALA A 83 5.22 9.53 3.62
N THR A 84 5.16 8.59 2.67
CA THR A 84 5.71 7.24 2.84
C THR A 84 7.23 7.28 3.02
N LYS A 85 7.94 8.03 2.20
CA LYS A 85 9.40 8.20 2.33
C LYS A 85 9.81 8.80 3.67
N ALA A 86 8.99 9.66 4.25
CA ALA A 86 9.25 10.27 5.56
C ALA A 86 9.13 9.27 6.72
N VAL A 87 8.43 8.15 6.56
CA VAL A 87 8.18 7.20 7.67
C VAL A 87 8.95 5.89 7.54
N ILE A 88 9.37 5.48 6.36
CA ILE A 88 10.10 4.23 6.17
C ILE A 88 11.53 4.33 6.70
N HIS A 89 12.04 3.22 7.24
CA HIS A 89 13.44 3.09 7.69
C HIS A 89 14.32 2.45 6.61
N LYS A 90 13.72 1.61 5.74
CA LYS A 90 14.40 0.95 4.63
C LYS A 90 13.54 1.07 3.38
N GLU A 91 14.15 1.39 2.26
CA GLU A 91 13.48 1.34 0.97
C GLU A 91 13.32 -0.10 0.49
N ALA A 92 12.19 -0.40 -0.16
CA ALA A 92 11.93 -1.66 -0.84
C ALA A 92 11.46 -1.37 -2.28
N PRO A 93 12.33 -0.79 -3.14
CA PRO A 93 11.93 -0.24 -4.43
C PRO A 93 11.43 -1.30 -5.42
N GLY A 94 11.87 -2.54 -5.26
CA GLY A 94 11.47 -3.65 -6.16
C GLY A 94 9.96 -3.88 -6.21
N ILE A 95 9.23 -3.65 -5.13
CA ILE A 95 7.77 -3.80 -5.10
C ILE A 95 7.11 -2.72 -5.97
N SER A 96 7.49 -1.46 -5.80
CA SER A 96 6.96 -0.36 -6.60
C SER A 96 7.36 -0.46 -8.07
N GLU A 97 8.55 -0.95 -8.36
CA GLU A 97 9.00 -1.27 -9.72
C GLU A 97 8.15 -2.37 -10.35
N ALA A 98 7.88 -3.45 -9.61
CA ALA A 98 7.01 -4.55 -10.07
C ALA A 98 5.59 -4.07 -10.37
N ILE A 99 5.03 -3.21 -9.50
CA ILE A 99 3.72 -2.59 -9.71
C ILE A 99 3.71 -1.78 -11.01
N ARG A 100 4.68 -0.89 -11.22
CA ARG A 100 4.77 -0.09 -12.44
C ARG A 100 4.99 -0.92 -13.69
N ASN A 101 5.89 -1.89 -13.64
CA ASN A 101 6.18 -2.77 -14.77
C ASN A 101 4.94 -3.57 -15.18
N TYR A 102 4.25 -4.17 -14.22
CA TYR A 102 3.02 -4.91 -14.50
C TYR A 102 1.92 -3.98 -15.06
N SER A 103 1.67 -2.86 -14.41
CA SER A 103 0.66 -1.90 -14.84
C SER A 103 0.98 -1.29 -16.21
N PHE A 104 2.26 -1.13 -16.55
CA PHE A 104 2.71 -0.64 -17.85
C PHE A 104 2.33 -1.57 -19.00
N THR A 105 2.20 -2.87 -18.75
CA THR A 105 1.69 -3.83 -19.76
C THR A 105 0.22 -3.61 -20.09
N ILE A 106 -0.53 -2.97 -19.19
CA ILE A 106 -1.96 -2.68 -19.33
C ILE A 106 -2.18 -1.27 -19.87
N THR A 107 -1.46 -0.28 -19.33
CA THR A 107 -1.55 1.13 -19.73
C THR A 107 -0.22 1.85 -19.60
N LYS A 108 0.16 2.59 -20.63
CA LYS A 108 1.38 3.42 -20.61
C LYS A 108 1.33 4.52 -19.53
N ARG A 109 0.14 4.94 -19.09
CA ARG A 109 -0.03 5.92 -18.02
C ARG A 109 0.51 5.46 -16.67
N ALA A 110 0.77 4.16 -16.50
CA ALA A 110 1.42 3.62 -15.31
C ALA A 110 2.79 4.26 -15.03
N MET A 111 3.50 4.76 -16.07
CA MET A 111 4.75 5.50 -15.90
C MET A 111 4.60 6.78 -15.07
N LEU A 112 3.40 7.32 -14.96
CA LEU A 112 3.10 8.52 -14.18
C LEU A 112 2.87 8.24 -12.69
N SER A 113 2.84 6.98 -12.28
CA SER A 113 2.79 6.63 -10.86
C SER A 113 4.12 6.93 -10.19
N ARG A 114 4.07 7.72 -9.12
CA ARG A 114 5.22 8.00 -8.25
C ARG A 114 5.20 7.15 -6.98
N GLY A 115 4.35 6.13 -6.93
CA GLY A 115 4.21 5.23 -5.78
C GLY A 115 5.54 4.65 -5.32
N THR A 116 5.71 4.50 -4.03
CA THR A 116 6.90 3.96 -3.38
C THR A 116 6.54 2.85 -2.40
N SER A 117 7.54 2.14 -1.93
CA SER A 117 7.38 1.05 -0.97
C SER A 117 8.61 0.96 -0.07
N GLY A 118 8.40 0.54 1.16
CA GLY A 118 9.49 0.44 2.12
C GLY A 118 9.04 -0.22 3.42
N ILE A 119 9.97 -0.33 4.34
CA ILE A 119 9.79 -1.01 5.62
C ILE A 119 9.95 -0.01 6.75
N ARG A 120 8.97 0.02 7.66
CA ARG A 120 9.07 0.69 8.95
C ARG A 120 9.01 -0.37 10.05
N ASN A 121 10.07 -0.50 10.84
CA ASN A 121 10.20 -1.56 11.85
C ASN A 121 9.95 -2.96 11.23
N LYS A 122 8.83 -3.57 11.53
CA LYS A 122 8.41 -4.87 10.96
C LYS A 122 7.16 -4.76 10.07
N THR A 123 6.81 -3.56 9.65
CA THR A 123 5.67 -3.29 8.76
C THR A 123 6.16 -2.97 7.37
N LEU A 124 5.66 -3.68 6.37
CA LEU A 124 5.83 -3.31 4.96
C LEU A 124 4.77 -2.26 4.59
N ILE A 125 5.17 -1.17 3.95
CA ILE A 125 4.28 -0.11 3.48
C ILE A 125 4.37 -0.04 1.96
N VAL A 126 3.24 -0.13 1.26
CA VAL A 126 3.18 -0.13 -0.21
C VAL A 126 2.13 0.86 -0.69
N ASN A 127 2.52 1.76 -1.57
CA ASN A 127 1.59 2.66 -2.24
C ASN A 127 0.94 1.96 -3.44
N MET A 128 -0.38 1.95 -3.46
CA MET A 128 -1.20 1.45 -4.56
C MET A 128 -1.77 2.63 -5.37
N PRO A 129 -2.10 2.44 -6.66
CA PRO A 129 -2.78 3.47 -7.43
C PRO A 129 -4.18 3.77 -6.89
N GLY A 130 -4.74 4.92 -7.30
CA GLY A 130 -6.08 5.33 -6.86
C GLY A 130 -7.24 4.62 -7.56
N SER A 131 -7.00 3.98 -8.70
CA SER A 131 -8.04 3.28 -9.46
C SER A 131 -8.41 1.94 -8.81
N PRO A 132 -9.71 1.67 -8.53
CA PRO A 132 -10.15 0.37 -8.00
C PRO A 132 -9.76 -0.81 -8.88
N LYS A 133 -9.89 -0.64 -10.20
CA LYS A 133 -9.49 -1.68 -11.18
C LYS A 133 -8.01 -1.98 -11.09
N ALA A 134 -7.16 -0.94 -11.04
CA ALA A 134 -5.72 -1.12 -10.93
C ALA A 134 -5.33 -1.76 -9.59
N CYS A 135 -5.98 -1.39 -8.48
CA CYS A 135 -5.76 -2.04 -7.19
C CYS A 135 -6.04 -3.54 -7.26
N LYS A 136 -7.16 -3.94 -7.88
CA LYS A 136 -7.49 -5.34 -8.06
C LYS A 136 -6.44 -6.08 -8.89
N GLU A 137 -6.10 -5.55 -10.06
CA GLU A 137 -5.12 -6.16 -10.98
C GLU A 137 -3.76 -6.36 -10.30
N ILE A 138 -3.29 -5.36 -9.54
CA ILE A 138 -2.02 -5.42 -8.83
C ILE A 138 -2.05 -6.43 -7.70
N LEU A 139 -3.12 -6.47 -6.90
CA LEU A 139 -3.22 -7.43 -5.79
C LEU A 139 -3.31 -8.87 -6.32
N ASP A 140 -4.10 -9.11 -7.37
CA ASP A 140 -4.17 -10.42 -8.01
C ASP A 140 -2.79 -10.88 -8.54
N TYR A 141 -1.94 -9.93 -8.95
CA TYR A 141 -0.62 -10.21 -9.51
C TYR A 141 0.45 -10.49 -8.44
N LEU A 142 0.50 -9.71 -7.36
CA LEU A 142 1.67 -9.76 -6.46
C LEU A 142 1.39 -10.02 -4.98
N LEU A 143 0.13 -10.17 -4.56
CA LEU A 143 -0.17 -10.31 -3.13
C LEU A 143 0.48 -11.57 -2.49
N ASN A 144 0.57 -12.66 -3.23
CA ASN A 144 1.24 -13.88 -2.76
C ASN A 144 2.75 -13.69 -2.56
N ASP A 145 3.40 -12.93 -3.45
CA ASP A 145 4.83 -12.63 -3.31
C ASP A 145 5.07 -11.68 -2.13
N LEU A 146 4.15 -10.75 -1.87
CA LEU A 146 4.18 -9.93 -0.66
C LEU A 146 4.10 -10.77 0.62
N LYS A 147 3.25 -11.80 0.66
CA LYS A 147 3.17 -12.74 1.80
C LYS A 147 4.53 -13.38 2.10
N HIS A 148 5.24 -13.81 1.06
CA HIS A 148 6.59 -14.37 1.22
C HIS A 148 7.55 -13.34 1.85
N GLY A 149 7.52 -12.08 1.41
CA GLY A 149 8.29 -10.99 2.01
C GLY A 149 7.94 -10.77 3.48
N LEU A 150 6.65 -10.83 3.83
CA LEU A 150 6.19 -10.72 5.22
C LEU A 150 6.68 -11.89 6.08
N ASP A 151 6.72 -13.10 5.55
CA ASP A 151 7.25 -14.28 6.26
C ASP A 151 8.75 -14.13 6.56
N ILE A 152 9.52 -13.59 5.62
CA ILE A 152 10.93 -13.25 5.85
C ILE A 152 11.06 -12.22 6.98
N MET A 153 10.25 -11.17 6.97
CA MET A 153 10.27 -10.14 8.00
C MET A 153 9.87 -10.65 9.38
N LYS A 154 9.00 -11.66 9.44
CA LYS A 154 8.61 -12.35 10.68
C LYS A 154 9.65 -13.35 11.16
N GLY A 155 10.64 -13.71 10.34
CA GLY A 155 11.63 -14.73 10.64
C GLY A 155 11.09 -16.16 10.48
N SER A 156 9.96 -16.35 9.82
CA SER A 156 9.35 -17.66 9.55
C SER A 156 9.86 -18.29 8.24
N ALA A 157 10.52 -17.52 7.36
CA ALA A 157 11.16 -18.01 6.14
C ALA A 157 12.65 -17.64 6.13
N PHE A 158 13.54 -18.62 6.17
CA PHE A 158 14.99 -18.43 6.25
C PHE A 158 15.75 -18.63 4.94
N GLU A 159 15.14 -19.22 3.90
CA GLU A 159 15.82 -19.51 2.63
C GLU A 159 15.02 -19.05 1.43
N CYS A 160 15.52 -18.03 0.72
CA CYS A 160 14.99 -17.54 -0.55
C CYS A 160 15.69 -18.14 -1.77
N ALA A 161 16.45 -19.24 -1.61
CA ALA A 161 17.14 -19.88 -2.76
C ALA A 161 16.10 -20.54 -3.66
N ARG A 162 16.08 -20.15 -4.95
CA ARG A 162 15.36 -20.90 -5.98
C ARG A 162 15.99 -22.29 -6.06
N LYS A 163 15.16 -23.34 -5.88
CA LYS A 163 15.54 -24.71 -6.22
C LYS A 163 15.55 -24.89 -7.72
#